data_68e36c895eed93d54742562c9a91db5d
#
_entry.id   68e36c895eed93d54742562c9a91db5d
#
_cell.length_a   1.000
_cell.length_b   1.000
_cell.length_c   1.000
_cell.angle_alpha   90.00
_cell.angle_beta   90.00
_cell.angle_gamma   90.00
#
_symmetry.space_group_name_H-M   'P 1'
#
loop_
_entity.id
_entity.type
_entity.pdbx_description
1 polymer ?
#
loop_
_entity_poly.entity_id
_entity_poly.type
_entity_poly.pdbx_seq_one_letter_code
_entity_poly.pdbx_strand_id
1 'polypeptide(L)'
;MPQLPVNLARVLKAAPPEVIFVPGSYFFSRRVPLPSSIQPAEIEGFVELTLESLSPFPIEQLYYGHVVAETGDAVFVYAAYRRRFTAETTRNWPEAAFVVPTFLPLLRETHEADSTVTLEAGGELTAMWFKAGRPLPERVASRPIPETEDEEFRKEWLEKTRAAFQAGETGSENEIRYSGAWAVEDATTNLSFELRPGDESDEPVESRSVPVSDLWTMDVRDREFVRSRKQAVRIDGFMWRGILGIAAALMILIAGEALLLGGRVFLSVMGDMIAKRENEVVRIEERHGIVTRLAEFDRSNLIPFEMIQAIAPLKPRSVYFTSAKTEGHNRMIIDANTMNVADVNQYESALRGLDEMQSVEVRNLKSREDGTSFTLVLTFVPRIFERAEKSPLQTASR
;
A
#
# COMPACT_ATOMS: atom_id res chain seq x y z
N MET A 1 -23.30 10.97 27.88
CA MET A 1 -22.54 9.80 27.40
C MET A 1 -22.08 10.11 25.99
N PRO A 2 -20.82 9.99 25.63
CA PRO A 2 -20.39 10.20 24.26
C PRO A 2 -21.04 9.15 23.36
N GLN A 3 -21.81 9.63 22.38
CA GLN A 3 -22.40 8.76 21.37
C GLN A 3 -21.27 8.12 20.57
N LEU A 4 -21.27 6.80 20.48
CA LEU A 4 -20.35 6.06 19.65
C LEU A 4 -20.46 6.54 18.20
N PRO A 5 -19.37 6.76 17.48
CA PRO A 5 -19.40 7.19 16.09
C PRO A 5 -20.19 6.19 15.24
N VAL A 6 -21.00 6.71 14.32
CA VAL A 6 -21.93 5.96 13.45
C VAL A 6 -21.28 4.72 12.81
N ASN A 7 -19.99 4.77 12.53
CA ASN A 7 -19.25 3.63 11.96
C ASN A 7 -18.93 2.51 12.97
N LEU A 8 -18.78 2.81 14.26
CA LEU A 8 -18.60 1.79 15.29
C LEU A 8 -19.90 1.05 15.60
N ALA A 9 -21.03 1.76 15.53
CA ALA A 9 -22.36 1.16 15.61
C ALA A 9 -22.61 0.16 14.48
N ARG A 10 -22.04 0.42 13.27
CA ARG A 10 -22.07 -0.48 12.11
C ARG A 10 -21.21 -1.73 12.31
N VAL A 11 -20.00 -1.58 12.84
CA VAL A 11 -19.11 -2.70 13.17
C VAL A 11 -19.71 -3.58 14.28
N LEU A 12 -20.50 -2.98 15.15
CA LEU A 12 -21.16 -3.66 16.28
C LEU A 12 -22.60 -4.14 15.97
N LYS A 13 -23.05 -4.15 14.68
CA LYS A 13 -24.43 -4.50 14.29
C LYS A 13 -25.49 -3.63 15.00
N ALA A 14 -25.24 -2.33 15.13
CA ALA A 14 -26.30 -1.41 15.55
C ALA A 14 -27.43 -1.41 14.52
N ALA A 15 -28.65 -1.29 15.02
CA ALA A 15 -29.85 -1.22 14.18
C ALA A 15 -29.68 -0.13 13.10
N PRO A 16 -30.19 -0.34 11.88
CA PRO A 16 -30.14 0.67 10.83
C PRO A 16 -30.75 1.98 11.35
N PRO A 17 -30.21 3.13 10.93
CA PRO A 17 -30.73 4.41 11.37
C PRO A 17 -32.20 4.55 10.96
N GLU A 18 -33.07 4.77 11.92
CA GLU A 18 -34.51 4.90 11.72
C GLU A 18 -34.84 6.12 10.86
N VAL A 19 -35.60 5.92 9.78
CA VAL A 19 -36.17 7.01 8.98
C VAL A 19 -37.60 7.16 9.37
N ILE A 20 -37.97 8.37 9.78
CA ILE A 20 -39.35 8.70 10.18
C ILE A 20 -40.09 9.27 8.97
N PHE A 21 -41.21 8.64 8.61
CA PHE A 21 -42.10 9.13 7.58
C PHE A 21 -43.22 9.99 8.22
N VAL A 22 -43.37 11.18 7.68
CA VAL A 22 -44.39 12.15 8.15
C VAL A 22 -45.53 12.19 7.15
N PRO A 23 -46.80 12.21 7.64
CA PRO A 23 -47.96 12.28 6.77
C PRO A 23 -47.89 13.41 5.73
N GLY A 24 -48.09 13.05 4.47
CA GLY A 24 -48.05 13.97 3.33
C GLY A 24 -49.18 15.03 3.42
N SER A 25 -50.30 14.68 4.08
CA SER A 25 -51.43 15.59 4.30
C SER A 25 -51.09 16.83 5.16
N TYR A 26 -49.97 16.81 5.86
CA TYR A 26 -49.52 17.97 6.65
C TYR A 26 -48.84 19.04 5.79
N PHE A 27 -48.42 18.69 4.60
CA PHE A 27 -47.62 19.55 3.72
C PHE A 27 -48.47 20.18 2.64
N PHE A 28 -48.21 21.44 2.39
CA PHE A 28 -48.46 22.00 1.05
C PHE A 28 -47.23 21.84 0.20
N SER A 29 -47.41 21.66 -1.08
CA SER A 29 -46.29 21.41 -2.01
C SER A 29 -46.51 22.12 -3.33
N ARG A 30 -45.44 22.52 -3.97
CA ARG A 30 -45.48 23.17 -5.26
C ARG A 30 -44.17 22.98 -6.04
N ARG A 31 -44.28 22.78 -7.36
CA ARG A 31 -43.15 22.88 -8.28
C ARG A 31 -42.89 24.35 -8.62
N VAL A 32 -41.65 24.78 -8.50
CA VAL A 32 -41.19 26.14 -8.78
C VAL A 32 -40.09 26.09 -9.83
N PRO A 33 -40.20 26.87 -10.93
CA PRO A 33 -39.11 26.91 -11.91
C PRO A 33 -37.88 27.58 -11.30
N LEU A 34 -36.70 27.01 -11.57
CA LEU A 34 -35.41 27.55 -11.18
C LEU A 34 -34.86 28.41 -12.30
N PRO A 35 -34.50 29.68 -12.06
CA PRO A 35 -33.76 30.47 -13.04
C PRO A 35 -32.39 29.85 -13.36
N SER A 36 -32.02 29.83 -14.64
CA SER A 36 -30.77 29.25 -15.10
C SER A 36 -29.49 29.92 -14.55
N SER A 37 -29.66 31.11 -13.95
CA SER A 37 -28.55 31.87 -13.33
C SER A 37 -28.23 31.45 -11.89
N ILE A 38 -29.10 30.65 -11.24
CA ILE A 38 -28.90 30.25 -9.84
C ILE A 38 -27.84 29.17 -9.74
N GLN A 39 -26.87 29.39 -8.85
CA GLN A 39 -25.86 28.38 -8.52
C GLN A 39 -26.40 27.36 -7.50
N PRO A 40 -25.88 26.13 -7.48
CA PRO A 40 -26.32 25.10 -6.51
C PRO A 40 -26.25 25.55 -5.04
N ALA A 41 -25.28 26.40 -4.69
CA ALA A 41 -25.15 26.95 -3.33
C ALA A 41 -26.26 27.95 -2.96
N GLU A 42 -26.93 28.55 -3.94
CA GLU A 42 -27.94 29.58 -3.74
C GLU A 42 -29.38 29.01 -3.72
N ILE A 43 -29.54 27.74 -4.11
CA ILE A 43 -30.85 27.08 -4.20
C ILE A 43 -31.59 27.11 -2.88
N GLU A 44 -30.89 26.86 -1.75
CA GLU A 44 -31.52 26.88 -0.43
C GLU A 44 -32.10 28.26 -0.10
N GLY A 45 -31.35 29.34 -0.34
CA GLY A 45 -31.84 30.70 -0.14
C GLY A 45 -33.02 31.04 -1.08
N PHE A 46 -32.97 30.57 -2.32
CA PHE A 46 -34.11 30.74 -3.26
C PHE A 46 -35.37 30.02 -2.77
N VAL A 47 -35.23 28.80 -2.22
CA VAL A 47 -36.35 28.04 -1.64
C VAL A 47 -36.94 28.78 -0.45
N GLU A 48 -36.10 29.31 0.43
CA GLU A 48 -36.56 30.10 1.59
C GLU A 48 -37.37 31.32 1.17
N LEU A 49 -36.85 32.14 0.26
CA LEU A 49 -37.57 33.30 -0.30
C LEU A 49 -38.87 32.92 -1.00
N THR A 50 -38.85 31.79 -1.72
CA THR A 50 -40.05 31.29 -2.40
C THR A 50 -41.11 30.86 -1.37
N LEU A 51 -40.71 30.15 -0.32
CA LEU A 51 -41.64 29.74 0.72
C LEU A 51 -42.23 30.92 1.50
N GLU A 52 -41.47 31.99 1.74
CA GLU A 52 -42.01 33.24 2.32
C GLU A 52 -43.09 33.87 1.46
N SER A 53 -43.00 33.75 0.15
CA SER A 53 -44.01 34.27 -0.77
C SER A 53 -45.23 33.35 -0.93
N LEU A 54 -45.07 32.04 -0.76
CA LEU A 54 -46.11 31.03 -0.94
C LEU A 54 -46.89 30.73 0.35
N SER A 55 -46.26 30.89 1.52
CA SER A 55 -46.85 30.56 2.82
C SER A 55 -47.38 31.79 3.51
N PRO A 56 -48.56 31.70 4.14
CA PRO A 56 -49.05 32.76 5.03
C PRO A 56 -48.31 32.84 6.37
N PHE A 57 -47.37 31.89 6.63
CA PHE A 57 -46.63 31.80 7.85
C PHE A 57 -45.18 32.15 7.63
N PRO A 58 -44.49 32.81 8.58
CA PRO A 58 -43.06 33.04 8.53
C PRO A 58 -42.28 31.72 8.44
N ILE A 59 -41.08 31.74 7.79
CA ILE A 59 -40.27 30.54 7.54
C ILE A 59 -39.88 29.82 8.83
N GLU A 60 -39.64 30.54 9.91
CA GLU A 60 -39.29 29.99 11.23
C GLU A 60 -40.43 29.12 11.84
N GLN A 61 -41.63 29.29 11.33
CA GLN A 61 -42.80 28.50 11.75
C GLN A 61 -43.09 27.33 10.82
N LEU A 62 -42.23 27.09 9.84
CA LEU A 62 -42.39 26.00 8.90
C LEU A 62 -41.35 24.91 9.14
N TYR A 63 -41.75 23.65 8.95
CA TYR A 63 -40.92 22.54 8.59
C TYR A 63 -40.98 22.37 7.09
N TYR A 64 -39.85 22.35 6.40
CA TYR A 64 -39.85 22.31 4.94
C TYR A 64 -38.66 21.49 4.39
N GLY A 65 -38.84 21.00 3.18
CA GLY A 65 -37.83 20.35 2.40
C GLY A 65 -37.99 20.68 0.92
N HIS A 66 -37.00 20.29 0.14
CA HIS A 66 -37.08 20.50 -1.30
C HIS A 66 -36.32 19.41 -2.07
N VAL A 67 -36.71 19.22 -3.33
CA VAL A 67 -36.08 18.31 -4.27
C VAL A 67 -35.81 19.10 -5.55
N VAL A 68 -34.56 19.07 -6.01
CA VAL A 68 -34.16 19.70 -7.25
C VAL A 68 -34.34 18.70 -8.40
N ALA A 69 -34.87 19.13 -9.52
CA ALA A 69 -34.94 18.33 -10.72
C ALA A 69 -33.52 17.97 -11.22
N GLU A 70 -33.34 16.78 -11.77
CA GLU A 70 -32.04 16.36 -12.35
C GLU A 70 -31.59 17.28 -13.48
N THR A 71 -32.54 17.85 -14.21
CA THR A 71 -32.32 18.86 -15.26
C THR A 71 -31.89 20.23 -14.71
N GLY A 72 -32.05 20.46 -13.40
CA GLY A 72 -31.72 21.74 -12.78
C GLY A 72 -32.67 22.90 -13.12
N ASP A 73 -33.79 22.64 -13.83
CA ASP A 73 -34.74 23.64 -14.29
C ASP A 73 -35.86 23.97 -13.30
N ALA A 74 -36.01 23.14 -12.28
CA ALA A 74 -37.08 23.30 -11.30
C ALA A 74 -36.68 22.73 -9.93
N VAL A 75 -37.38 23.22 -8.91
CA VAL A 75 -37.35 22.69 -7.55
C VAL A 75 -38.78 22.39 -7.09
N PHE A 76 -38.98 21.24 -6.49
CA PHE A 76 -40.20 20.89 -5.82
C PHE A 76 -40.03 21.20 -4.34
N VAL A 77 -40.87 22.14 -3.84
CA VAL A 77 -40.84 22.59 -2.44
C VAL A 77 -42.08 22.07 -1.71
N TYR A 78 -41.88 21.66 -0.48
CA TYR A 78 -42.98 21.28 0.43
C TYR A 78 -42.73 21.82 1.81
N ALA A 79 -43.79 22.27 2.46
CA ALA A 79 -43.71 22.85 3.79
C ALA A 79 -44.98 22.58 4.61
N ALA A 80 -44.78 22.48 5.91
CA ALA A 80 -45.84 22.25 6.87
C ALA A 80 -45.70 23.19 8.05
N TYR A 81 -46.86 23.67 8.55
CA TYR A 81 -46.89 24.53 9.72
C TYR A 81 -46.49 23.76 11.00
N ARG A 82 -45.49 24.21 11.75
CA ARG A 82 -44.93 23.53 12.92
C ARG A 82 -45.96 23.13 13.97
N ARG A 83 -47.00 23.95 14.18
CA ARG A 83 -48.04 23.65 15.17
C ARG A 83 -48.97 22.49 14.78
N ARG A 84 -48.88 21.97 13.56
CA ARG A 84 -49.57 20.73 13.19
C ARG A 84 -48.97 19.49 13.84
N PHE A 85 -47.73 19.58 14.27
CA PHE A 85 -46.99 18.47 14.87
C PHE A 85 -47.10 18.60 16.40
N THR A 86 -47.55 17.54 17.02
CA THR A 86 -47.56 17.47 18.49
C THR A 86 -46.16 17.21 19.02
N ALA A 87 -45.91 17.51 20.29
CA ALA A 87 -44.65 17.21 20.95
C ALA A 87 -44.34 15.68 20.94
N GLU A 88 -45.39 14.87 20.94
CA GLU A 88 -45.27 13.41 20.85
C GLU A 88 -44.76 12.97 19.47
N THR A 89 -45.33 13.53 18.40
CA THR A 89 -44.89 13.25 17.02
C THR A 89 -43.43 13.62 16.77
N THR A 90 -43.00 14.74 17.33
CA THR A 90 -41.62 15.24 17.11
C THR A 90 -40.58 14.68 18.09
N ARG A 91 -41.02 13.92 19.09
CA ARG A 91 -40.17 13.43 20.19
C ARG A 91 -38.94 12.63 19.70
N ASN A 92 -39.13 11.77 18.71
CA ASN A 92 -38.08 10.89 18.20
C ASN A 92 -37.32 11.50 17.01
N TRP A 93 -37.70 12.67 16.51
CA TRP A 93 -37.04 13.31 15.37
C TRP A 93 -35.55 13.57 15.56
N PRO A 94 -35.07 14.00 16.75
CA PRO A 94 -33.65 14.25 16.95
C PRO A 94 -32.78 12.97 16.79
N GLU A 95 -33.35 11.81 17.10
CA GLU A 95 -32.63 10.51 17.03
C GLU A 95 -32.70 9.89 15.63
N ALA A 96 -33.76 10.19 14.87
CA ALA A 96 -33.95 9.65 13.53
C ALA A 96 -32.84 10.06 12.55
N ALA A 97 -32.49 9.21 11.63
CA ALA A 97 -31.54 9.54 10.57
C ALA A 97 -32.04 10.66 9.69
N PHE A 98 -33.27 10.51 9.20
CA PHE A 98 -33.98 11.49 8.40
C PHE A 98 -35.45 11.52 8.78
N VAL A 99 -36.09 12.66 8.57
CA VAL A 99 -37.54 12.85 8.72
C VAL A 99 -38.06 13.39 7.40
N VAL A 100 -38.87 12.60 6.73
CA VAL A 100 -39.28 12.88 5.34
C VAL A 100 -40.77 12.62 5.13
N PRO A 101 -41.40 13.27 4.16
CA PRO A 101 -42.81 13.00 3.86
C PRO A 101 -43.02 11.65 3.21
N THR A 102 -44.18 11.02 3.41
CA THR A 102 -44.56 9.71 2.87
C THR A 102 -44.50 9.62 1.34
N PHE A 103 -44.66 10.71 0.65
CA PHE A 103 -44.66 10.76 -0.82
C PHE A 103 -43.24 10.86 -1.46
N LEU A 104 -42.20 10.96 -0.66
CA LEU A 104 -40.84 11.22 -1.12
C LEU A 104 -40.32 10.21 -2.17
N PRO A 105 -40.59 8.89 -2.08
CA PRO A 105 -39.99 7.91 -3.00
C PRO A 105 -40.38 8.10 -4.46
N LEU A 106 -41.51 8.76 -4.74
CA LEU A 106 -42.05 8.97 -6.07
C LEU A 106 -41.74 10.34 -6.66
N LEU A 107 -41.01 11.21 -5.94
CA LEU A 107 -40.80 12.61 -6.39
C LEU A 107 -39.92 12.76 -7.62
N ARG A 108 -39.14 11.73 -8.03
CA ARG A 108 -38.25 11.80 -9.18
C ARG A 108 -38.63 10.82 -10.28
N GLU A 109 -39.91 10.66 -10.51
CA GLU A 109 -40.40 9.83 -11.61
C GLU A 109 -40.61 10.66 -12.87
N THR A 110 -40.24 10.10 -14.01
CA THR A 110 -40.48 10.70 -15.32
C THR A 110 -41.45 9.81 -16.10
N HIS A 111 -42.55 10.42 -16.57
CA HIS A 111 -43.57 9.74 -17.34
C HIS A 111 -43.60 10.26 -18.78
N GLU A 112 -43.86 9.36 -19.74
CA GLU A 112 -43.95 9.73 -21.15
C GLU A 112 -45.18 10.59 -21.46
N ALA A 113 -46.25 10.43 -20.69
CA ALA A 113 -47.48 11.20 -20.81
C ALA A 113 -47.82 11.87 -19.51
N ASP A 114 -48.72 12.87 -19.53
CA ASP A 114 -49.32 13.45 -18.33
C ASP A 114 -49.95 12.33 -17.53
N SER A 115 -49.52 12.18 -16.26
CA SER A 115 -49.90 11.05 -15.43
C SER A 115 -50.28 11.48 -14.03
N THR A 116 -51.28 10.81 -13.47
CA THR A 116 -51.63 10.91 -12.06
C THR A 116 -51.16 9.66 -11.36
N VAL A 117 -50.18 9.81 -10.48
CA VAL A 117 -49.65 8.70 -9.67
C VAL A 117 -50.33 8.74 -8.32
N THR A 118 -50.98 7.64 -7.92
CA THR A 118 -51.58 7.50 -6.61
C THR A 118 -50.77 6.52 -5.77
N LEU A 119 -50.54 6.87 -4.51
CA LEU A 119 -49.79 6.10 -3.53
C LEU A 119 -50.60 5.88 -2.26
N GLU A 120 -50.86 4.64 -1.93
CA GLU A 120 -51.41 4.26 -0.63
C GLU A 120 -50.28 3.79 0.29
N ALA A 121 -49.91 4.66 1.24
CA ALA A 121 -48.82 4.37 2.19
C ALA A 121 -48.95 5.15 3.47
N GLY A 122 -48.53 4.58 4.59
CA GLY A 122 -48.50 5.27 5.89
C GLY A 122 -49.90 5.75 6.39
N GLY A 123 -50.96 5.04 6.01
CA GLY A 123 -52.33 5.43 6.40
C GLY A 123 -52.92 6.62 5.61
N GLU A 124 -52.33 6.94 4.48
CA GLU A 124 -52.77 8.03 3.60
C GLU A 124 -52.86 7.57 2.14
N LEU A 125 -53.78 8.20 1.39
CA LEU A 125 -53.80 8.18 -0.05
C LEU A 125 -53.25 9.50 -0.58
N THR A 126 -52.13 9.42 -1.31
CA THR A 126 -51.45 10.55 -1.91
C THR A 126 -51.60 10.50 -3.44
N ALA A 127 -51.96 11.64 -4.03
CA ALA A 127 -51.96 11.82 -5.49
C ALA A 127 -50.87 12.81 -5.90
N MET A 128 -50.16 12.50 -6.97
CA MET A 128 -49.11 13.31 -7.58
C MET A 128 -49.42 13.50 -9.06
N TRP A 129 -49.36 14.73 -9.53
CA TRP A 129 -49.63 15.07 -10.92
C TRP A 129 -48.32 15.36 -11.68
N PHE A 130 -47.97 14.51 -12.61
CA PHE A 130 -46.80 14.68 -13.43
C PHE A 130 -47.16 15.16 -14.86
N LYS A 131 -46.36 16.07 -15.39
CA LYS A 131 -46.37 16.44 -16.79
C LYS A 131 -45.37 15.59 -17.59
N ALA A 132 -45.77 15.28 -18.82
CA ALA A 132 -44.93 14.51 -19.70
C ALA A 132 -43.48 15.00 -19.79
N GLY A 133 -42.53 14.11 -19.63
CA GLY A 133 -41.09 14.39 -19.65
C GLY A 133 -40.52 15.21 -18.52
N ARG A 134 -41.30 15.47 -17.45
CA ARG A 134 -40.83 16.23 -16.30
C ARG A 134 -40.59 15.30 -15.09
N PRO A 135 -39.41 15.35 -14.46
CA PRO A 135 -39.04 14.42 -13.38
C PRO A 135 -39.62 14.80 -12.01
N LEU A 136 -40.35 15.91 -11.90
CA LEU A 136 -40.96 16.37 -10.65
C LEU A 136 -42.46 16.60 -10.86
N PRO A 137 -43.29 16.24 -9.87
CA PRO A 137 -44.73 16.52 -9.94
C PRO A 137 -45.00 18.03 -9.89
N GLU A 138 -46.05 18.48 -10.56
CA GLU A 138 -46.51 19.87 -10.47
C GLU A 138 -47.12 20.15 -9.09
N ARG A 139 -47.79 19.15 -8.53
CA ARG A 139 -48.48 19.21 -7.25
C ARG A 139 -48.58 17.84 -6.61
N VAL A 140 -48.62 17.80 -5.29
CA VAL A 140 -48.93 16.61 -4.49
C VAL A 140 -50.10 16.97 -3.56
N ALA A 141 -51.04 16.04 -3.38
CA ALA A 141 -52.10 16.15 -2.41
C ALA A 141 -52.30 14.82 -1.71
N SER A 142 -52.38 14.84 -0.39
CA SER A 142 -52.61 13.65 0.43
C SER A 142 -53.85 13.80 1.29
N ARG A 143 -54.53 12.68 1.49
CA ARG A 143 -55.67 12.58 2.40
C ARG A 143 -55.52 11.39 3.32
N PRO A 144 -55.74 11.52 4.65
CA PRO A 144 -55.68 10.39 5.55
C PRO A 144 -56.81 9.40 5.25
N ILE A 145 -56.49 8.12 5.24
CA ILE A 145 -57.45 7.03 5.08
C ILE A 145 -58.17 6.86 6.42
N PRO A 146 -59.52 6.81 6.43
CA PRO A 146 -60.25 6.57 7.68
C PRO A 146 -59.84 5.24 8.34
N GLU A 147 -59.59 5.32 9.63
CA GLU A 147 -59.42 4.12 10.45
C GLU A 147 -60.74 3.40 10.58
N THR A 148 -60.98 2.37 9.84
CA THR A 148 -62.18 1.54 9.85
C THR A 148 -61.86 0.08 9.73
N GLU A 149 -62.63 -0.77 10.38
CA GLU A 149 -62.56 -2.23 10.21
C GLU A 149 -63.38 -2.71 9.01
N ASP A 150 -64.21 -1.84 8.40
CA ASP A 150 -65.01 -2.11 7.24
C ASP A 150 -64.20 -1.97 5.95
N GLU A 151 -63.76 -3.07 5.42
CA GLU A 151 -62.98 -3.14 4.18
C GLU A 151 -63.76 -2.64 2.96
N GLU A 152 -65.07 -2.79 2.94
CA GLU A 152 -65.91 -2.33 1.82
C GLU A 152 -66.00 -0.80 1.81
N PHE A 153 -66.22 -0.24 3.00
CA PHE A 153 -66.18 1.22 3.17
C PHE A 153 -64.81 1.80 2.83
N ARG A 154 -63.71 1.12 3.21
CA ARG A 154 -62.37 1.56 2.91
C ARG A 154 -62.12 1.60 1.40
N LYS A 155 -62.53 0.54 0.67
CA LYS A 155 -62.40 0.46 -0.79
C LYS A 155 -63.26 1.54 -1.47
N GLU A 156 -64.51 1.73 -1.05
CA GLU A 156 -65.36 2.80 -1.61
C GLU A 156 -64.76 4.21 -1.35
N TRP A 157 -64.20 4.42 -0.16
CA TRP A 157 -63.56 5.69 0.17
C TRP A 157 -62.32 5.96 -0.71
N LEU A 158 -61.48 4.92 -0.92
CA LEU A 158 -60.30 5.00 -1.77
C LEU A 158 -60.70 5.36 -3.21
N GLU A 159 -61.64 4.64 -3.81
CA GLU A 159 -62.08 4.89 -5.18
C GLU A 159 -62.72 6.28 -5.33
N LYS A 160 -63.58 6.70 -4.38
CA LYS A 160 -64.17 8.05 -4.36
C LYS A 160 -63.10 9.14 -4.23
N THR A 161 -62.08 8.91 -3.43
CA THR A 161 -61.01 9.90 -3.23
C THR A 161 -60.10 9.95 -4.45
N ARG A 162 -59.76 8.82 -5.09
CA ARG A 162 -59.03 8.76 -6.36
C ARG A 162 -59.80 9.52 -7.45
N ALA A 163 -61.08 9.25 -7.60
CA ALA A 163 -61.93 9.98 -8.56
C ALA A 163 -61.95 11.49 -8.27
N ALA A 164 -61.99 11.90 -7.01
CA ALA A 164 -61.92 13.30 -6.63
C ALA A 164 -60.58 13.95 -6.95
N PHE A 165 -59.48 13.24 -6.84
CA PHE A 165 -58.14 13.71 -7.26
C PHE A 165 -58.04 13.84 -8.79
N GLN A 166 -58.63 12.92 -9.56
CA GLN A 166 -58.69 13.01 -11.04
C GLN A 166 -59.59 14.14 -11.54
N ALA A 167 -60.73 14.38 -10.89
CA ALA A 167 -61.64 15.45 -11.27
C ALA A 167 -61.12 16.85 -10.93
N GLY A 168 -60.17 16.98 -10.02
CA GLY A 168 -59.66 18.28 -9.51
C GLY A 168 -58.63 18.99 -10.37
N GLU A 169 -57.98 18.34 -11.30
CA GLU A 169 -57.04 18.96 -12.26
C GLU A 169 -57.06 18.24 -13.60
N THR A 170 -57.00 19.01 -14.68
CA THR A 170 -56.91 18.69 -16.09
C THR A 170 -56.46 17.23 -16.37
N GLY A 171 -57.49 16.39 -16.49
CA GLY A 171 -57.55 15.02 -16.85
C GLY A 171 -56.28 14.39 -17.46
N SER A 172 -55.44 13.81 -16.65
CA SER A 172 -54.53 12.82 -17.17
C SER A 172 -55.30 11.51 -17.32
N GLU A 173 -55.44 11.00 -18.51
CA GLU A 173 -56.06 9.70 -18.78
C GLU A 173 -55.24 8.52 -18.23
N ASN A 174 -54.02 8.80 -17.80
CA ASN A 174 -53.10 7.78 -17.31
C ASN A 174 -52.98 7.82 -15.78
N GLU A 175 -53.61 6.86 -15.12
CA GLU A 175 -53.49 6.64 -13.68
C GLU A 175 -52.55 5.50 -13.38
N ILE A 176 -51.54 5.76 -12.53
CA ILE A 176 -50.60 4.77 -12.04
C ILE A 176 -50.84 4.63 -10.55
N ARG A 177 -51.03 3.39 -10.08
CA ARG A 177 -51.37 3.10 -8.69
C ARG A 177 -50.23 2.38 -8.02
N TYR A 178 -49.83 2.84 -6.86
CA TYR A 178 -48.88 2.17 -6.00
C TYR A 178 -49.48 1.96 -4.59
N SER A 179 -49.17 0.83 -4.03
CA SER A 179 -49.35 0.56 -2.60
C SER A 179 -48.00 0.20 -1.99
N GLY A 180 -47.72 0.60 -0.78
CA GLY A 180 -46.40 0.31 -0.23
C GLY A 180 -46.30 0.33 1.28
N ALA A 181 -45.45 -0.54 1.78
CA ALA A 181 -44.87 -0.40 3.11
C ALA A 181 -43.42 -0.02 2.94
N TRP A 182 -42.96 0.97 3.68
CA TRP A 182 -41.57 1.42 3.60
C TRP A 182 -40.68 0.40 4.28
N ALA A 183 -39.91 -0.39 3.52
CA ALA A 183 -38.81 -1.17 4.02
C ALA A 183 -37.50 -0.38 3.76
N VAL A 184 -36.81 -0.02 4.83
CA VAL A 184 -35.52 0.65 4.76
C VAL A 184 -34.45 -0.44 4.79
N GLU A 185 -33.98 -0.85 3.61
CA GLU A 185 -32.80 -1.68 3.51
C GLU A 185 -31.56 -0.76 3.43
N ASP A 186 -30.62 -1.01 4.33
CA ASP A 186 -29.25 -0.46 4.40
C ASP A 186 -29.05 1.02 3.97
N ALA A 187 -29.41 1.95 4.85
CA ALA A 187 -29.35 3.40 4.67
C ALA A 187 -27.94 4.00 4.60
N THR A 188 -26.96 3.28 4.06
CA THR A 188 -25.59 3.77 4.06
C THR A 188 -25.24 4.69 2.89
N THR A 189 -25.75 4.36 1.72
CA THR A 189 -25.48 5.09 0.48
C THR A 189 -26.80 5.53 -0.17
N ASN A 190 -27.78 4.65 -0.18
CA ASN A 190 -29.10 4.88 -0.74
C ASN A 190 -30.17 4.40 0.23
N LEU A 191 -31.28 5.11 0.29
CA LEU A 191 -32.48 4.67 0.98
C LEU A 191 -33.37 3.96 -0.03
N SER A 192 -33.57 2.66 0.16
CA SER A 192 -34.41 1.85 -0.73
C SER A 192 -35.83 1.74 -0.22
N PHE A 193 -36.79 1.83 -1.12
CA PHE A 193 -38.22 1.74 -0.86
C PHE A 193 -38.83 0.66 -1.72
N GLU A 194 -39.72 -0.13 -1.16
CA GLU A 194 -40.46 -1.13 -1.88
C GLU A 194 -41.85 -0.62 -2.21
N LEU A 195 -42.17 -0.59 -3.49
CA LEU A 195 -43.47 -0.16 -4.01
C LEU A 195 -44.12 -1.35 -4.71
N ARG A 196 -45.41 -1.55 -4.49
CA ARG A 196 -46.20 -2.53 -5.20
C ARG A 196 -47.10 -1.80 -6.19
N PRO A 197 -46.96 -2.06 -7.51
CA PRO A 197 -47.90 -1.54 -8.49
C PRO A 197 -49.29 -2.18 -8.29
N GLY A 198 -50.34 -1.39 -8.48
CA GLY A 198 -51.71 -1.86 -8.42
C GLY A 198 -52.28 -2.08 -7.02
N ASP A 199 -53.59 -2.38 -6.97
CA ASP A 199 -54.32 -2.68 -5.75
C ASP A 199 -54.30 -4.20 -5.40
N GLU A 200 -53.93 -5.09 -6.34
CA GLU A 200 -53.90 -6.56 -6.17
C GLU A 200 -52.48 -7.11 -6.40
N SER A 201 -52.09 -7.95 -5.51
CA SER A 201 -50.73 -8.30 -5.07
C SER A 201 -49.90 -9.26 -5.92
N ASP A 202 -50.14 -9.46 -7.19
CA ASP A 202 -49.38 -10.39 -8.03
C ASP A 202 -48.26 -9.75 -8.88
N GLU A 203 -48.17 -8.41 -8.89
CA GLU A 203 -47.08 -7.75 -9.61
C GLU A 203 -45.80 -7.68 -8.77
N PRO A 204 -44.61 -7.77 -9.43
CA PRO A 204 -43.35 -7.71 -8.74
C PRO A 204 -43.17 -6.37 -8.01
N VAL A 205 -42.64 -6.47 -6.79
CA VAL A 205 -42.28 -5.29 -5.98
C VAL A 205 -41.21 -4.48 -6.71
N GLU A 206 -41.52 -3.21 -6.99
CA GLU A 206 -40.53 -2.29 -7.54
C GLU A 206 -39.72 -1.68 -6.40
N SER A 207 -38.39 -1.77 -6.49
CA SER A 207 -37.49 -1.09 -5.56
C SER A 207 -37.10 0.27 -6.11
N ARG A 208 -37.36 1.31 -5.33
CA ARG A 208 -36.92 2.68 -5.63
C ARG A 208 -35.83 3.10 -4.64
N SER A 209 -34.80 3.78 -5.10
CA SER A 209 -33.72 4.22 -4.24
C SER A 209 -33.50 5.72 -4.32
N VAL A 210 -33.34 6.36 -3.17
CA VAL A 210 -32.99 7.78 -3.05
C VAL A 210 -31.61 7.89 -2.44
N PRO A 211 -30.67 8.60 -3.11
CA PRO A 211 -29.33 8.82 -2.57
C PRO A 211 -29.37 9.57 -1.25
N VAL A 212 -28.59 9.12 -0.27
CA VAL A 212 -28.49 9.78 1.04
C VAL A 212 -28.01 11.24 0.92
N SER A 213 -27.24 11.55 -0.12
CA SER A 213 -26.84 12.94 -0.41
C SER A 213 -28.03 13.89 -0.58
N ASP A 214 -29.09 13.39 -1.15
CA ASP A 214 -30.27 14.17 -1.50
C ASP A 214 -31.25 14.27 -0.31
N LEU A 215 -31.27 13.25 0.54
CA LEU A 215 -32.09 13.25 1.75
C LEU A 215 -31.80 14.44 2.68
N TRP A 216 -30.60 15.01 2.65
CA TRP A 216 -30.27 16.20 3.42
C TRP A 216 -31.08 17.44 3.03
N THR A 217 -31.45 17.55 1.75
CA THR A 217 -32.36 18.64 1.29
C THR A 217 -33.80 18.29 1.45
N MET A 218 -34.13 17.01 1.53
CA MET A 218 -35.47 16.46 1.66
C MET A 218 -35.93 16.37 3.10
N ASP A 219 -35.04 16.40 4.08
CA ASP A 219 -35.34 16.35 5.50
C ASP A 219 -36.12 17.59 5.93
N VAL A 220 -37.27 17.38 6.58
CA VAL A 220 -38.21 18.47 6.94
C VAL A 220 -37.84 19.16 8.24
N ARG A 221 -36.89 18.65 9.00
CA ARG A 221 -36.48 19.23 10.27
C ARG A 221 -35.90 20.63 10.09
N ASP A 222 -35.67 21.29 11.22
CA ASP A 222 -35.03 22.60 11.28
C ASP A 222 -33.69 22.62 10.47
N ARG A 223 -33.54 23.60 9.60
CA ARG A 223 -32.36 23.69 8.72
C ARG A 223 -31.05 23.81 9.50
N GLU A 224 -31.07 24.54 10.60
CA GLU A 224 -29.90 24.67 11.46
C GLU A 224 -29.50 23.31 12.07
N PHE A 225 -30.49 22.55 12.54
CA PHE A 225 -30.27 21.19 13.02
C PHE A 225 -29.77 20.26 11.94
N VAL A 226 -30.35 20.29 10.74
CA VAL A 226 -29.93 19.45 9.61
C VAL A 226 -28.47 19.79 9.17
N ARG A 227 -28.14 21.09 9.08
CA ARG A 227 -26.79 21.56 8.75
C ARG A 227 -25.78 21.11 9.80
N SER A 228 -26.06 21.27 11.09
CA SER A 228 -25.15 20.84 12.17
C SER A 228 -24.92 19.33 12.15
N ARG A 229 -25.97 18.55 11.92
CA ARG A 229 -25.89 17.09 11.83
C ARG A 229 -25.10 16.65 10.61
N LYS A 230 -25.31 17.29 9.45
CA LYS A 230 -24.55 17.02 8.22
C LYS A 230 -23.05 17.29 8.43
N GLN A 231 -22.72 18.37 9.15
CA GLN A 231 -21.33 18.67 9.53
C GLN A 231 -20.76 17.62 10.49
N ALA A 232 -21.52 17.22 11.51
CA ALA A 232 -21.09 16.18 12.45
C ALA A 232 -20.77 14.85 11.73
N VAL A 233 -21.64 14.40 10.82
CA VAL A 233 -21.41 13.18 10.02
C VAL A 233 -20.16 13.30 9.14
N ARG A 234 -19.91 14.48 8.55
CA ARG A 234 -18.67 14.72 7.78
C ARG A 234 -17.43 14.66 8.66
N ILE A 235 -17.46 15.32 9.83
CA ILE A 235 -16.34 15.33 10.78
C ILE A 235 -16.04 13.91 11.26
N ASP A 236 -17.07 13.13 11.60
CA ASP A 236 -16.92 11.73 11.99
C ASP A 236 -16.23 10.90 10.89
N GLY A 237 -16.64 11.11 9.65
CA GLY A 237 -16.00 10.46 8.50
C GLY A 237 -14.52 10.82 8.33
N PHE A 238 -14.16 12.09 8.56
CA PHE A 238 -12.75 12.54 8.53
C PHE A 238 -11.96 12.00 9.72
N MET A 239 -12.53 12.01 10.92
CA MET A 239 -11.89 11.48 12.12
C MET A 239 -11.57 9.98 11.96
N TRP A 240 -12.53 9.20 11.43
CA TRP A 240 -12.32 7.77 11.16
C TRP A 240 -11.21 7.51 10.13
N ARG A 241 -11.18 8.30 9.05
CA ARG A 241 -10.08 8.21 8.06
C ARG A 241 -8.73 8.58 8.69
N GLY A 242 -8.73 9.60 9.57
CA GLY A 242 -7.55 9.99 10.33
C GLY A 242 -7.05 8.88 11.25
N ILE A 243 -7.94 8.27 12.04
CA ILE A 243 -7.62 7.16 12.94
C ILE A 243 -7.08 5.96 12.16
N LEU A 244 -7.73 5.61 11.03
CA LEU A 244 -7.29 4.52 10.17
C LEU A 244 -5.91 4.81 9.57
N GLY A 245 -5.66 6.06 9.16
CA GLY A 245 -4.37 6.53 8.67
C GLY A 245 -3.26 6.42 9.72
N ILE A 246 -3.55 6.84 10.96
CA ILE A 246 -2.61 6.72 12.09
C ILE A 246 -2.34 5.24 12.41
N ALA A 247 -3.37 4.40 12.43
CA ALA A 247 -3.21 2.97 12.68
C ALA A 247 -2.36 2.30 11.58
N ALA A 248 -2.58 2.65 10.32
CA ALA A 248 -1.77 2.16 9.20
C ALA A 248 -0.31 2.63 9.30
N ALA A 249 -0.07 3.91 9.64
CA ALA A 249 1.28 4.45 9.84
C ALA A 249 2.00 3.74 10.99
N LEU A 250 1.31 3.46 12.10
CA LEU A 250 1.83 2.74 13.24
C LEU A 250 2.20 1.29 12.88
N MET A 251 1.37 0.61 12.08
CA MET A 251 1.68 -0.73 11.57
C MET A 251 2.93 -0.74 10.68
N ILE A 252 3.07 0.26 9.78
CA ILE A 252 4.26 0.39 8.94
C ILE A 252 5.51 0.63 9.79
N LEU A 253 5.41 1.46 10.83
CA LEU A 253 6.50 1.76 11.74
C LEU A 253 6.94 0.50 12.52
N ILE A 254 6.00 -0.26 13.07
CA ILE A 254 6.26 -1.54 13.76
C ILE A 254 6.91 -2.55 12.80
N ALA A 255 6.40 -2.66 11.57
CA ALA A 255 6.98 -3.54 10.55
C ALA A 255 8.41 -3.10 10.18
N GLY A 256 8.65 -1.79 10.08
CA GLY A 256 9.98 -1.22 9.85
C GLY A 256 10.97 -1.53 10.98
N GLU A 257 10.56 -1.37 12.23
CA GLU A 257 11.38 -1.73 13.39
C GLU A 257 11.66 -3.22 13.46
N ALA A 258 10.66 -4.06 13.19
CA ALA A 258 10.85 -5.51 13.15
C ALA A 258 11.86 -5.92 12.08
N LEU A 259 11.82 -5.27 10.91
CA LEU A 259 12.76 -5.50 9.80
C LEU A 259 14.17 -5.04 10.15
N LEU A 260 14.32 -3.90 10.83
CA LEU A 260 15.61 -3.40 11.31
C LEU A 260 16.19 -4.30 12.41
N LEU A 261 15.38 -4.76 13.35
CA LEU A 261 15.81 -5.72 14.39
C LEU A 261 16.19 -7.06 13.76
N GLY A 262 15.39 -7.58 12.85
CA GLY A 262 15.74 -8.79 12.09
C GLY A 262 17.03 -8.64 11.31
N GLY A 263 17.24 -7.50 10.66
CA GLY A 263 18.50 -7.17 9.97
C GLY A 263 19.72 -7.12 10.91
N ARG A 264 19.59 -6.54 12.10
CA ARG A 264 20.65 -6.52 13.10
C ARG A 264 21.00 -7.93 13.61
N VAL A 265 20.00 -8.74 13.90
CA VAL A 265 20.20 -10.13 14.32
C VAL A 265 20.87 -10.93 13.20
N PHE A 266 20.41 -10.77 11.96
CA PHE A 266 21.01 -11.43 10.80
C PHE A 266 22.48 -11.04 10.62
N LEU A 267 22.81 -9.74 10.72
CA LEU A 267 24.18 -9.25 10.61
C LEU A 267 25.07 -9.75 11.74
N SER A 268 24.55 -9.85 12.97
CA SER A 268 25.31 -10.38 14.11
C SER A 268 25.62 -11.88 13.92
N VAL A 269 24.65 -12.67 13.49
CA VAL A 269 24.83 -14.10 13.20
C VAL A 269 25.81 -14.30 12.04
N MET A 270 25.73 -13.45 11.02
CA MET A 270 26.66 -13.52 9.88
C MET A 270 28.09 -13.10 10.29
N GLY A 271 28.21 -12.08 11.15
CA GLY A 271 29.47 -11.67 11.74
C GLY A 271 30.13 -12.78 12.55
N ASP A 272 29.37 -13.49 13.39
CA ASP A 272 29.87 -14.63 14.17
C ASP A 272 30.31 -15.81 13.27
N MET A 273 29.60 -16.05 12.18
CA MET A 273 30.00 -17.08 11.20
C MET A 273 31.28 -16.71 10.45
N ILE A 274 31.46 -15.43 10.12
CA ILE A 274 32.69 -14.94 9.47
C ILE A 274 33.85 -15.02 10.46
N ALA A 275 33.68 -14.57 11.71
CA ALA A 275 34.73 -14.65 12.73
C ALA A 275 35.18 -16.09 13.02
N LYS A 276 34.27 -17.06 12.99
CA LYS A 276 34.63 -18.50 13.10
C LYS A 276 35.45 -18.99 11.91
N ARG A 277 35.11 -18.53 10.71
CA ARG A 277 35.89 -18.90 9.48
C ARG A 277 37.23 -18.20 9.42
N GLU A 278 37.37 -16.99 9.90
CA GLU A 278 38.61 -16.25 9.99
C GLU A 278 39.65 -17.01 10.84
N ASN A 279 39.23 -17.57 11.96
CA ASN A 279 40.08 -18.41 12.81
C ASN A 279 40.53 -19.69 12.11
N GLU A 280 39.76 -20.26 11.19
CA GLU A 280 40.19 -21.43 10.38
C GLU A 280 41.15 -21.02 9.25
N VAL A 281 40.96 -19.85 8.65
CA VAL A 281 41.85 -19.32 7.62
C VAL A 281 43.24 -19.02 8.20
N VAL A 282 43.31 -18.37 9.36
CA VAL A 282 44.58 -18.11 10.06
C VAL A 282 45.33 -19.42 10.35
N ARG A 283 44.63 -20.48 10.78
CA ARG A 283 45.22 -21.79 11.02
C ARG A 283 45.73 -22.45 9.74
N ILE A 284 45.08 -22.22 8.62
CA ILE A 284 45.50 -22.74 7.31
C ILE A 284 46.71 -21.95 6.81
N GLU A 285 46.75 -20.65 6.97
CA GLU A 285 47.86 -19.78 6.60
C GLU A 285 49.12 -20.09 7.43
N GLU A 286 48.99 -20.29 8.74
CA GLU A 286 50.13 -20.74 9.58
C GLU A 286 50.68 -22.07 9.13
N ARG A 287 49.83 -23.04 8.81
CA ARG A 287 50.31 -24.36 8.28
C ARG A 287 50.95 -24.24 6.91
N HIS A 288 50.42 -23.38 6.05
CA HIS A 288 51.01 -23.15 4.72
C HIS A 288 52.36 -22.45 4.83
N GLY A 289 52.50 -21.48 5.73
CA GLY A 289 53.78 -20.81 5.99
C GLY A 289 54.85 -21.74 6.53
N ILE A 290 54.51 -22.73 7.34
CA ILE A 290 55.47 -23.74 7.84
C ILE A 290 55.91 -24.67 6.69
N VAL A 291 54.99 -25.16 5.87
CA VAL A 291 55.29 -26.05 4.74
C VAL A 291 56.16 -25.33 3.71
N THR A 292 55.90 -24.07 3.41
CA THR A 292 56.70 -23.27 2.47
C THR A 292 58.11 -23.04 2.98
N ARG A 293 58.29 -22.73 4.25
CA ARG A 293 59.60 -22.56 4.90
C ARG A 293 60.39 -23.89 4.93
N LEU A 294 59.73 -25.02 5.20
CA LEU A 294 60.39 -26.33 5.17
C LEU A 294 60.85 -26.69 3.76
N ALA A 295 60.02 -26.43 2.74
CA ALA A 295 60.40 -26.69 1.35
C ALA A 295 61.55 -25.81 0.87
N GLU A 296 61.62 -24.56 1.34
CA GLU A 296 62.74 -23.64 1.03
C GLU A 296 64.03 -24.04 1.75
N PHE A 297 63.92 -24.57 2.99
CA PHE A 297 65.05 -25.09 3.73
C PHE A 297 65.66 -26.37 3.10
N ASP A 298 64.83 -27.24 2.56
CA ASP A 298 65.21 -28.48 1.91
C ASP A 298 65.94 -28.22 0.55
N ARG A 299 65.46 -27.17 -0.18
CA ARG A 299 66.09 -26.74 -1.44
C ARG A 299 67.49 -26.09 -1.26
N SER A 300 67.67 -25.31 -0.19
CA SER A 300 68.86 -24.50 0.01
C SER A 300 70.06 -25.31 0.53
N ASN A 301 69.83 -26.43 1.19
CA ASN A 301 70.89 -27.20 1.83
C ASN A 301 71.69 -28.15 0.90
N LEU A 302 71.14 -28.52 -0.26
CA LEU A 302 71.79 -29.45 -1.21
C LEU A 302 72.62 -28.72 -2.26
N ILE A 303 72.32 -27.51 -2.64
CA ILE A 303 73.02 -26.74 -3.69
C ILE A 303 74.49 -26.56 -3.45
N PRO A 304 75.02 -26.28 -2.22
CA PRO A 304 76.45 -26.19 -1.96
C PRO A 304 77.23 -27.48 -2.23
N PHE A 305 76.63 -28.65 -1.97
CA PHE A 305 77.26 -29.94 -2.22
C PHE A 305 77.29 -30.25 -3.70
N GLU A 306 76.24 -29.92 -4.47
CA GLU A 306 76.20 -30.10 -5.90
C GLU A 306 77.28 -29.22 -6.63
N MET A 307 77.44 -27.96 -6.14
CA MET A 307 78.50 -27.06 -6.62
C MET A 307 79.86 -27.61 -6.38
N ILE A 308 80.15 -28.13 -5.20
CA ILE A 308 81.44 -28.76 -4.88
C ILE A 308 81.64 -30.03 -5.73
N GLN A 309 80.62 -30.84 -5.93
CA GLN A 309 80.66 -32.04 -6.71
C GLN A 309 81.01 -31.76 -8.19
N ALA A 310 80.51 -30.64 -8.73
CA ALA A 310 80.82 -30.25 -10.11
C ALA A 310 82.29 -29.84 -10.29
N ILE A 311 82.95 -29.23 -9.35
CA ILE A 311 84.30 -28.70 -9.44
C ILE A 311 85.40 -29.67 -8.94
N ALA A 312 85.04 -30.58 -8.02
CA ALA A 312 85.94 -31.47 -7.37
C ALA A 312 86.72 -32.42 -8.35
N PRO A 313 86.11 -32.99 -9.42
CA PRO A 313 86.80 -33.86 -10.35
C PRO A 313 87.89 -33.17 -11.14
N LEU A 314 87.80 -31.88 -11.38
CA LEU A 314 88.71 -31.07 -12.17
C LEU A 314 89.89 -30.55 -11.34
N LYS A 315 89.88 -30.76 -10.03
CA LYS A 315 90.86 -30.26 -9.09
C LYS A 315 92.21 -31.03 -9.27
N PRO A 316 93.31 -30.34 -9.56
CA PRO A 316 94.68 -30.94 -9.58
C PRO A 316 95.02 -31.54 -8.22
N ARG A 317 95.75 -32.62 -8.19
CA ARG A 317 96.14 -33.31 -6.94
C ARG A 317 96.95 -32.45 -5.96
N SER A 318 97.65 -31.44 -6.46
CA SER A 318 98.42 -30.47 -5.71
C SER A 318 97.60 -29.32 -5.04
N VAL A 319 96.31 -29.16 -5.45
CA VAL A 319 95.44 -28.12 -4.93
C VAL A 319 94.63 -28.67 -3.76
N TYR A 320 94.63 -27.97 -2.62
CA TYR A 320 93.86 -28.32 -1.43
C TYR A 320 92.96 -27.20 -1.05
N PHE A 321 91.61 -27.52 -0.90
CA PHE A 321 90.65 -26.59 -0.43
C PHE A 321 90.72 -26.40 1.08
N THR A 322 90.78 -25.13 1.52
CA THR A 322 90.89 -24.80 2.92
C THR A 322 89.53 -24.38 3.48
N SER A 323 88.72 -23.70 2.64
CA SER A 323 87.40 -23.27 2.98
C SER A 323 86.51 -23.17 1.70
N ALA A 324 85.28 -23.51 1.80
CA ALA A 324 84.28 -23.30 0.79
C ALA A 324 83.06 -22.65 1.38
N LYS A 325 82.64 -21.51 0.84
CA LYS A 325 81.50 -20.75 1.30
C LYS A 325 80.63 -20.42 0.09
N THR A 326 79.30 -20.55 0.25
CA THR A 326 78.35 -20.07 -0.78
C THR A 326 77.88 -18.70 -0.47
N GLU A 327 77.76 -17.88 -1.45
CA GLU A 327 77.22 -16.53 -1.40
C GLU A 327 76.03 -16.42 -2.36
N GLY A 328 74.80 -16.48 -1.78
CA GLY A 328 73.57 -16.58 -2.56
C GLY A 328 73.41 -18.01 -3.18
N HIS A 329 72.59 -18.12 -4.24
CA HIS A 329 72.19 -19.42 -4.83
C HIS A 329 73.13 -19.97 -5.92
N ASN A 330 73.96 -19.11 -6.48
CA ASN A 330 74.81 -19.49 -7.66
C ASN A 330 76.21 -19.04 -7.53
N ARG A 331 76.72 -18.59 -6.39
CA ARG A 331 78.09 -18.15 -6.18
C ARG A 331 78.76 -18.92 -5.05
N MET A 332 79.98 -19.41 -5.33
CA MET A 332 80.79 -20.11 -4.35
C MET A 332 82.19 -19.47 -4.28
N ILE A 333 82.66 -19.27 -3.08
CA ILE A 333 83.96 -18.75 -2.79
C ILE A 333 84.81 -19.90 -2.14
N ILE A 334 85.89 -20.24 -2.72
CA ILE A 334 86.77 -21.31 -2.25
C ILE A 334 88.17 -20.74 -1.97
N ASP A 335 88.61 -20.89 -0.77
CA ASP A 335 90.05 -20.66 -0.46
C ASP A 335 90.81 -21.94 -0.63
N ALA A 336 91.89 -21.88 -1.35
CA ALA A 336 92.71 -23.05 -1.68
C ALA A 336 94.22 -22.75 -1.66
N ASN A 337 95.00 -23.79 -1.43
CA ASN A 337 96.46 -23.75 -1.38
C ASN A 337 97.03 -24.74 -2.39
N THR A 338 98.15 -24.41 -3.03
CA THR A 338 98.94 -25.28 -3.94
C THR A 338 100.42 -25.03 -3.74
N MET A 339 101.22 -26.00 -4.16
CA MET A 339 102.70 -25.85 -4.19
C MET A 339 103.25 -25.15 -5.46
N ASN A 340 102.41 -25.12 -6.54
CA ASN A 340 102.88 -24.55 -7.81
C ASN A 340 101.86 -23.62 -8.41
N VAL A 341 102.21 -22.39 -8.77
CA VAL A 341 101.36 -21.40 -9.41
C VAL A 341 100.81 -21.88 -10.75
N ALA A 342 101.48 -22.70 -11.49
CA ALA A 342 101.06 -23.29 -12.76
C ALA A 342 99.76 -24.09 -12.60
N ASP A 343 99.57 -24.76 -11.42
CA ASP A 343 98.39 -25.57 -11.16
C ASP A 343 97.13 -24.70 -10.92
N VAL A 344 97.35 -23.46 -10.45
CA VAL A 344 96.24 -22.50 -10.30
C VAL A 344 95.64 -22.11 -11.65
N ASN A 345 96.59 -21.80 -12.61
CA ASN A 345 96.15 -21.40 -13.96
C ASN A 345 95.54 -22.61 -14.74
N GLN A 346 96.07 -23.81 -14.51
CA GLN A 346 95.49 -25.03 -15.11
C GLN A 346 94.07 -25.29 -14.53
N TYR A 347 93.86 -25.13 -13.23
CA TYR A 347 92.58 -25.34 -12.59
C TYR A 347 91.57 -24.27 -12.99
N GLU A 348 92.00 -23.03 -13.07
CA GLU A 348 91.13 -21.92 -13.56
C GLU A 348 90.65 -22.18 -15.01
N SER A 349 91.61 -22.62 -15.90
CA SER A 349 91.29 -22.93 -17.30
C SER A 349 90.34 -24.11 -17.40
N ALA A 350 90.48 -25.15 -16.56
CA ALA A 350 89.62 -26.31 -16.54
C ALA A 350 88.20 -25.94 -16.03
N LEU A 351 88.14 -25.10 -15.03
CA LEU A 351 86.82 -24.61 -14.49
C LEU A 351 86.05 -23.71 -15.48
N ARG A 352 86.82 -22.89 -16.27
CA ARG A 352 86.21 -22.07 -17.32
C ARG A 352 85.65 -22.88 -18.48
N GLY A 353 86.13 -24.12 -18.65
CA GLY A 353 85.65 -25.05 -19.67
C GLY A 353 84.34 -25.79 -19.26
N LEU A 354 83.79 -25.60 -18.06
CA LEU A 354 82.55 -26.24 -17.61
C LEU A 354 81.35 -25.46 -18.11
N ASP A 355 80.42 -26.16 -18.72
CA ASP A 355 79.13 -25.55 -19.17
C ASP A 355 78.29 -24.99 -18.02
N GLU A 356 78.56 -25.47 -16.80
CA GLU A 356 77.85 -25.00 -15.60
C GLU A 356 78.39 -23.68 -15.04
N MET A 357 79.58 -23.20 -15.56
CA MET A 357 80.20 -21.98 -15.05
C MET A 357 79.86 -20.75 -15.87
N GLN A 358 79.38 -19.72 -15.18
CA GLN A 358 79.20 -18.40 -15.79
C GLN A 358 80.47 -17.55 -15.75
N SER A 359 81.18 -17.59 -14.60
CA SER A 359 82.44 -16.87 -14.44
C SER A 359 83.35 -17.56 -13.40
N VAL A 360 84.66 -17.51 -13.63
CA VAL A 360 85.71 -18.00 -12.72
C VAL A 360 86.68 -16.86 -12.52
N GLU A 361 86.90 -16.43 -11.30
CA GLU A 361 87.83 -15.37 -10.92
C GLU A 361 88.83 -15.90 -9.88
N VAL A 362 90.08 -15.71 -10.10
CA VAL A 362 91.12 -15.99 -9.11
C VAL A 362 91.49 -14.68 -8.42
N ARG A 363 91.31 -14.64 -7.10
CA ARG A 363 91.60 -13.47 -6.26
C ARG A 363 92.63 -13.86 -5.17
N ASN A 364 93.30 -12.88 -4.59
CA ASN A 364 94.19 -13.01 -3.45
C ASN A 364 95.38 -14.04 -3.68
N LEU A 365 95.88 -14.13 -4.91
CA LEU A 365 96.98 -15.00 -5.18
C LEU A 365 98.25 -14.51 -4.44
N LYS A 366 98.69 -15.29 -3.45
CA LYS A 366 99.90 -14.98 -2.62
C LYS A 366 100.83 -16.20 -2.66
N SER A 367 101.98 -15.98 -3.28
CA SER A 367 103.05 -16.98 -3.29
C SER A 367 104.04 -16.74 -2.20
N ARG A 368 104.38 -17.81 -1.42
CA ARG A 368 105.43 -17.81 -0.37
C ARG A 368 106.30 -18.99 -0.58
N GLU A 369 107.42 -19.02 0.12
CA GLU A 369 108.38 -20.14 0.02
C GLU A 369 107.81 -21.55 0.32
N ASP A 370 106.73 -21.61 1.18
CA ASP A 370 106.03 -22.79 1.58
C ASP A 370 104.79 -23.16 0.77
N GLY A 371 104.45 -22.40 -0.31
CA GLY A 371 103.27 -22.65 -1.15
C GLY A 371 102.52 -21.38 -1.58
N THR A 372 101.54 -21.54 -2.44
CA THR A 372 100.75 -20.47 -3.03
C THR A 372 99.29 -20.61 -2.52
N SER A 373 98.80 -19.57 -1.87
CA SER A 373 97.39 -19.45 -1.50
C SER A 373 96.62 -18.58 -2.48
N PHE A 374 95.39 -18.99 -2.77
CA PHE A 374 94.50 -18.25 -3.67
C PHE A 374 93.07 -18.47 -3.32
N THR A 375 92.21 -17.55 -3.72
CA THR A 375 90.73 -17.57 -3.55
C THR A 375 90.12 -17.70 -4.94
N LEU A 376 89.30 -18.72 -5.13
CA LEU A 376 88.46 -18.88 -6.32
C LEU A 376 87.09 -18.35 -6.05
N VAL A 377 86.59 -17.42 -6.84
CA VAL A 377 85.27 -16.97 -6.89
C VAL A 377 84.57 -17.54 -8.11
N LEU A 378 83.70 -18.48 -7.86
CA LEU A 378 83.00 -19.25 -8.89
C LEU A 378 81.53 -18.76 -8.94
N THR A 379 81.08 -18.38 -10.12
CA THR A 379 79.72 -18.06 -10.39
C THR A 379 79.14 -19.08 -11.35
N PHE A 380 78.16 -19.83 -10.90
CA PHE A 380 77.50 -20.85 -11.71
C PHE A 380 76.37 -20.22 -12.51
N VAL A 381 75.96 -20.84 -13.57
CA VAL A 381 74.78 -20.43 -14.37
C VAL A 381 73.53 -20.52 -13.48
N PRO A 382 72.73 -19.49 -13.41
CA PRO A 382 71.50 -19.51 -12.58
C PRO A 382 70.64 -20.73 -12.93
N ARG A 383 70.15 -21.41 -11.89
CA ARG A 383 69.19 -22.53 -11.94
C ARG A 383 69.74 -23.85 -12.48
N ILE A 384 71.03 -23.95 -12.76
CA ILE A 384 71.61 -25.19 -13.33
C ILE A 384 71.50 -26.37 -12.37
N PHE A 385 71.49 -26.12 -11.08
CA PHE A 385 71.31 -27.11 -10.02
C PHE A 385 69.88 -27.22 -9.48
N GLU A 386 68.93 -26.45 -10.06
CA GLU A 386 67.47 -26.58 -9.70
C GLU A 386 66.96 -27.84 -10.42
N ARG A 387 66.67 -28.89 -9.65
CA ARG A 387 66.06 -30.11 -10.15
C ARG A 387 64.74 -29.79 -10.80
N ALA A 388 64.52 -30.19 -12.06
CA ALA A 388 63.25 -30.04 -12.75
C ALA A 388 62.09 -30.55 -11.85
N GLU A 389 61.18 -29.67 -11.48
CA GLU A 389 60.01 -29.91 -10.61
C GLU A 389 59.20 -31.07 -11.24
N LYS A 390 59.16 -32.24 -10.61
CA LYS A 390 58.08 -33.20 -10.79
C LYS A 390 56.85 -32.61 -10.15
N SER A 391 55.95 -32.07 -10.98
CA SER A 391 54.65 -31.59 -10.62
C SER A 391 53.85 -32.66 -9.83
N PRO A 392 53.54 -32.46 -8.54
CA PRO A 392 52.63 -33.34 -7.82
C PRO A 392 51.31 -32.62 -7.68
N LEU A 393 50.43 -32.60 -8.70
CA LEU A 393 49.05 -32.22 -8.53
C LEU A 393 48.16 -32.69 -9.68
N GLN A 394 48.01 -34.00 -9.77
CA GLN A 394 46.86 -34.62 -10.40
C GLN A 394 46.49 -35.85 -9.60
N THR A 395 45.79 -35.63 -8.48
CA THR A 395 44.90 -36.64 -7.87
C THR A 395 44.16 -36.00 -6.72
N ALA A 396 43.04 -35.36 -7.03
CA ALA A 396 41.87 -35.28 -6.15
C ALA A 396 40.71 -34.61 -6.87
N SER A 397 40.11 -35.35 -7.81
CA SER A 397 38.69 -35.15 -8.14
C SER A 397 38.03 -36.52 -8.16
N ARG A 398 37.43 -36.83 -7.04
CA ARG A 398 36.25 -37.69 -6.97
C ARG A 398 35.43 -37.32 -5.75
#